data_4e11abfaf8c668e420e12dcd45c99a55
#
_entry.id   4e11abfaf8c668e420e12dcd45c99a55
#
_cell.length_a   1.000
_cell.length_b   1.000
_cell.length_c   1.000
_cell.angle_alpha   90.00
_cell.angle_beta   90.00
_cell.angle_gamma   90.00
#
_symmetry.space_group_name_H-M   'P 1'
#
loop_
_entity.id
_entity.type
_entity.pdbx_description
1 polymer ?
#
loop_
_entity_poly.entity_id
_entity_poly.type
_entity_poly.pdbx_seq_one_letter_code
_entity_poly.pdbx_strand_id
1 'polypeptide(L)'
;MLTCSAFQQRNDLGCLWKLLGDGCFLVTKLPPKYCFLTSFNIEGDKVVEANATLNKDELFNLAATCYCKSLGFLEDNCLLWHDLAVCYLSHSSSTKDRAVYEQLINKSQIITQYCTSKNPTNWQHWNLLGNIAMSLGTYKQTKIENMISIICTFRST
;
A
#
# COMPACT_ATOMS: atom_id res chain seq x y z
N MET A 1 -19.41 10.50 2.90
CA MET A 1 -20.51 10.91 1.98
C MET A 1 -20.14 12.04 1.01
N LEU A 2 -19.42 13.09 1.41
CA LEU A 2 -19.05 14.20 0.50
C LEU A 2 -18.12 13.81 -0.66
N THR A 3 -17.26 12.83 -0.48
CA THR A 3 -16.31 12.37 -1.50
C THR A 3 -17.00 11.66 -2.68
N CYS A 4 -18.00 10.79 -2.44
CA CYS A 4 -18.71 10.08 -3.52
C CYS A 4 -19.45 11.03 -4.46
N SER A 5 -20.10 12.07 -3.93
CA SER A 5 -20.82 13.06 -4.77
C SER A 5 -19.85 13.89 -5.62
N ALA A 6 -18.66 14.21 -5.13
CA ALA A 6 -17.63 14.92 -5.90
C ALA A 6 -17.09 14.05 -7.05
N PHE A 7 -16.93 12.74 -6.86
CA PHE A 7 -16.54 11.81 -7.92
C PHE A 7 -17.59 11.64 -9.01
N GLN A 8 -18.87 11.73 -8.67
CA GLN A 8 -19.95 11.68 -9.65
C GLN A 8 -19.96 12.91 -10.57
N GLN A 9 -19.40 14.04 -10.11
CA GLN A 9 -19.36 15.29 -10.86
C GLN A 9 -18.06 15.51 -11.63
N ARG A 10 -16.91 15.11 -11.06
CA ARG A 10 -15.58 15.39 -11.61
C ARG A 10 -14.58 14.25 -11.28
N ASN A 11 -14.75 13.11 -11.95
CA ASN A 11 -13.85 11.96 -11.82
C ASN A 11 -12.50 12.11 -12.56
N ASP A 12 -12.35 13.17 -13.35
CA ASP A 12 -11.14 13.54 -14.08
C ASP A 12 -10.08 14.26 -13.20
N LEU A 13 -10.40 14.53 -11.94
CA LEU A 13 -9.47 15.22 -11.04
C LEU A 13 -8.61 14.23 -10.25
N GLY A 14 -7.34 14.12 -10.61
CA GLY A 14 -6.37 13.26 -9.91
C GLY A 14 -6.30 13.54 -8.39
N CYS A 15 -6.50 14.77 -7.95
CA CYS A 15 -6.53 15.15 -6.54
C CYS A 15 -7.68 14.48 -5.76
N LEU A 16 -8.83 14.22 -6.38
CA LEU A 16 -9.93 13.51 -5.74
C LEU A 16 -9.59 12.03 -5.52
N TRP A 17 -8.96 11.39 -6.51
CA TRP A 17 -8.47 10.03 -6.38
C TRP A 17 -7.42 9.92 -5.27
N LYS A 18 -6.50 10.90 -5.18
CA LYS A 18 -5.53 10.95 -4.08
C LYS A 18 -6.23 11.05 -2.73
N LEU A 19 -7.17 11.99 -2.58
CA LEU A 19 -7.89 12.19 -1.32
C LEU A 19 -8.65 10.92 -0.87
N LEU A 20 -9.25 10.21 -1.82
CA LEU A 20 -9.92 8.94 -1.55
C LEU A 20 -8.92 7.87 -1.10
N GLY A 21 -7.77 7.79 -1.77
CA GLY A 21 -6.68 6.90 -1.39
C GLY A 21 -6.15 7.18 0.02
N ASP A 22 -5.93 8.46 0.35
CA ASP A 22 -5.52 8.91 1.68
C ASP A 22 -6.56 8.50 2.75
N GLY A 23 -7.84 8.68 2.46
CA GLY A 23 -8.94 8.28 3.34
C GLY A 23 -8.95 6.78 3.61
N CYS A 24 -8.89 5.97 2.56
CA CYS A 24 -8.81 4.51 2.69
C CYS A 24 -7.58 4.08 3.48
N PHE A 25 -6.41 4.66 3.19
CA PHE A 25 -5.16 4.35 3.89
C PHE A 25 -5.22 4.74 5.37
N LEU A 26 -5.78 5.91 5.71
CA LEU A 26 -5.95 6.33 7.10
C LEU A 26 -6.83 5.37 7.89
N VAL A 27 -7.93 4.89 7.30
CA VAL A 27 -8.82 3.92 7.95
C VAL A 27 -8.08 2.63 8.30
N THR A 28 -7.09 2.19 7.50
CA THR A 28 -6.27 1.01 7.84
C THR A 28 -5.46 1.17 9.13
N LYS A 29 -5.25 2.41 9.61
CA LYS A 29 -4.53 2.71 10.85
C LYS A 29 -5.43 2.74 12.08
N LEU A 30 -6.75 2.76 11.88
CA LEU A 30 -7.71 2.75 12.97
C LEU A 30 -7.88 1.34 13.57
N PRO A 31 -8.25 1.24 14.86
CA PRO A 31 -8.67 -0.03 15.43
C PRO A 31 -9.87 -0.62 14.68
N PRO A 32 -9.97 -1.96 14.54
CA PRO A 32 -11.03 -2.62 13.74
C PRO A 32 -12.45 -2.19 14.09
N LYS A 33 -12.70 -1.85 15.35
CA LYS A 33 -14.02 -1.38 15.82
C LYS A 33 -14.46 -0.03 15.24
N TYR A 34 -13.58 0.72 14.61
CA TYR A 34 -13.87 2.00 13.95
C TYR A 34 -13.76 1.92 12.43
N CYS A 35 -13.42 0.76 11.88
CA CYS A 35 -13.32 0.53 10.43
C CYS A 35 -14.71 0.22 9.86
N PHE A 36 -15.61 1.21 9.84
CA PHE A 36 -16.90 1.12 9.15
C PHE A 36 -16.87 1.93 7.87
N LEU A 37 -16.11 1.47 6.88
CA LEU A 37 -16.28 1.95 5.51
C LEU A 37 -17.21 0.98 4.79
N THR A 38 -18.33 1.50 4.31
CA THR A 38 -19.10 0.80 3.30
C THR A 38 -18.23 0.65 2.05
N SER A 39 -18.19 -0.55 1.52
CA SER A 39 -17.45 -0.81 0.29
C SER A 39 -18.00 0.06 -0.85
N PHE A 40 -17.10 0.54 -1.67
CA PHE A 40 -17.43 1.11 -2.96
C PHE A 40 -16.61 0.39 -4.02
N ASN A 41 -17.20 0.10 -5.14
CA ASN A 41 -16.53 -0.47 -6.30
C ASN A 41 -16.09 0.63 -7.24
N ILE A 42 -14.91 0.46 -7.83
CA ILE A 42 -14.42 1.31 -8.89
C ILE A 42 -14.73 0.60 -10.21
N GLU A 43 -15.78 1.04 -10.90
CA GLU A 43 -16.14 0.55 -12.24
C GLU A 43 -15.69 1.56 -13.29
N GLY A 44 -14.58 1.25 -13.96
CA GLY A 44 -13.93 2.21 -14.86
C GLY A 44 -13.49 3.46 -14.12
N ASP A 45 -14.12 4.61 -14.41
CA ASP A 45 -13.86 5.88 -13.73
C ASP A 45 -14.97 6.29 -12.75
N LYS A 46 -15.92 5.41 -12.48
CA LYS A 46 -17.03 5.68 -11.56
C LYS A 46 -16.82 4.95 -10.23
N VAL A 47 -17.21 5.62 -9.16
CA VAL A 47 -17.27 5.06 -7.80
C VAL A 47 -18.73 4.69 -7.51
N VAL A 48 -18.98 3.40 -7.29
CA VAL A 48 -20.31 2.88 -6.98
C VAL A 48 -20.33 2.38 -5.54
N GLU A 49 -21.31 2.83 -4.75
CA GLU A 49 -21.48 2.35 -3.38
C GLU A 49 -21.92 0.88 -3.39
N ALA A 50 -21.25 0.05 -2.59
CA ALA A 50 -21.61 -1.34 -2.36
C ALA A 50 -21.90 -1.55 -0.85
N ASN A 51 -22.89 -2.38 -0.54
CA ASN A 51 -23.41 -2.56 0.84
C ASN A 51 -22.57 -3.58 1.66
N ALA A 52 -21.27 -3.64 1.48
CA ALA A 52 -20.38 -4.54 2.24
C ALA A 52 -19.35 -3.75 3.05
N THR A 53 -18.94 -4.26 4.20
CA THR A 53 -17.84 -3.71 4.98
C THR A 53 -16.52 -4.23 4.44
N LEU A 54 -15.57 -3.33 4.18
CA LEU A 54 -14.23 -3.69 3.71
C LEU A 54 -13.36 -4.20 4.84
N ASN A 55 -12.65 -5.27 4.60
CA ASN A 55 -11.57 -5.72 5.48
C ASN A 55 -10.30 -4.89 5.24
N LYS A 56 -9.28 -5.08 6.09
CA LYS A 56 -8.06 -4.28 6.05
C LYS A 56 -7.27 -4.44 4.75
N ASP A 57 -7.21 -5.66 4.21
CA ASP A 57 -6.49 -5.94 2.96
C ASP A 57 -7.22 -5.32 1.75
N GLU A 58 -8.54 -5.37 1.76
CA GLU A 58 -9.38 -4.69 0.75
C GLU A 58 -9.20 -3.17 0.80
N LEU A 59 -9.10 -2.57 2.00
CA LEU A 59 -8.82 -1.15 2.16
C LEU A 59 -7.45 -0.75 1.61
N PHE A 60 -6.40 -1.55 1.84
CA PHE A 60 -5.08 -1.30 1.25
C PHE A 60 -5.12 -1.40 -0.28
N ASN A 61 -5.79 -2.42 -0.82
CA ASN A 61 -5.92 -2.59 -2.27
C ASN A 61 -6.69 -1.44 -2.90
N LEU A 62 -7.74 -0.98 -2.23
CA LEU A 62 -8.53 0.16 -2.68
C LEU A 62 -7.72 1.45 -2.64
N ALA A 63 -6.98 1.70 -1.55
CA ALA A 63 -6.07 2.85 -1.45
C ALA A 63 -5.02 2.84 -2.58
N ALA A 64 -4.37 1.70 -2.82
CA ALA A 64 -3.40 1.55 -3.90
C ALA A 64 -4.03 1.81 -5.28
N THR A 65 -5.25 1.30 -5.52
CA THR A 65 -5.99 1.54 -6.77
C THR A 65 -6.29 3.02 -6.96
N CYS A 66 -6.72 3.72 -5.90
CA CYS A 66 -6.97 5.15 -5.94
C CYS A 66 -5.69 5.95 -6.24
N TYR A 67 -4.57 5.61 -5.62
CA TYR A 67 -3.28 6.25 -5.92
C TYR A 67 -2.84 5.99 -7.36
N CYS A 68 -3.00 4.77 -7.89
CA CYS A 68 -2.71 4.45 -9.28
C CYS A 68 -3.59 5.26 -10.26
N LYS A 69 -4.89 5.41 -9.96
CA LYS A 69 -5.78 6.27 -10.74
C LYS A 69 -5.34 7.73 -10.69
N SER A 70 -4.99 8.24 -9.52
CA SER A 70 -4.46 9.60 -9.35
C SER A 70 -3.18 9.82 -10.16
N LEU A 71 -2.27 8.84 -10.19
CA LEU A 71 -1.03 8.88 -10.95
C LEU A 71 -1.28 8.92 -12.47
N GLY A 72 -2.37 8.32 -12.97
CA GLY A 72 -2.77 8.45 -14.37
C GLY A 72 -3.06 9.89 -14.80
N PHE A 73 -3.37 10.80 -13.87
CA PHE A 73 -3.55 12.22 -14.12
C PHE A 73 -2.36 13.09 -13.68
N LEU A 74 -1.50 12.58 -12.79
CA LEU A 74 -0.42 13.31 -12.11
C LEU A 74 0.88 12.50 -12.13
N GLU A 75 1.30 12.03 -13.30
CA GLU A 75 2.43 11.08 -13.48
C GLU A 75 3.75 11.57 -12.86
N ASP A 76 4.04 12.86 -12.97
CA ASP A 76 5.30 13.45 -12.48
C ASP A 76 5.29 13.77 -10.97
N ASN A 77 4.22 13.44 -10.26
CA ASN A 77 4.11 13.75 -8.84
C ASN A 77 4.85 12.73 -7.97
N CYS A 78 6.13 13.01 -7.66
CA CYS A 78 6.96 12.15 -6.82
C CYS A 78 6.40 11.92 -5.41
N LEU A 79 5.61 12.86 -4.85
CA LEU A 79 4.99 12.67 -3.54
C LEU A 79 3.88 11.62 -3.60
N LEU A 80 3.12 11.60 -4.69
CA LEU A 80 2.08 10.61 -4.90
C LEU A 80 2.66 9.20 -5.10
N TRP A 81 3.76 9.09 -5.83
CA TRP A 81 4.53 7.83 -5.93
C TRP A 81 5.04 7.38 -4.57
N HIS A 82 5.51 8.32 -3.74
CA HIS A 82 5.93 8.03 -2.37
C HIS A 82 4.77 7.48 -1.52
N ASP A 83 3.59 8.12 -1.56
CA ASP A 83 2.40 7.68 -0.83
C ASP A 83 1.97 6.26 -1.23
N LEU A 84 2.03 5.93 -2.53
CA LEU A 84 1.78 4.58 -3.04
C LEU A 84 2.80 3.57 -2.50
N ALA A 85 4.09 3.93 -2.45
CA ALA A 85 5.13 3.07 -1.91
C ALA A 85 4.94 2.80 -0.40
N VAL A 86 4.57 3.83 0.36
CA VAL A 86 4.23 3.72 1.80
C VAL A 86 2.99 2.83 2.00
N CYS A 87 2.00 2.93 1.12
CA CYS A 87 0.82 2.08 1.15
C CYS A 87 1.20 0.60 0.97
N TYR A 88 2.02 0.26 -0.02
CA TYR A 88 2.49 -1.11 -0.24
C TYR A 88 3.35 -1.64 0.92
N LEU A 89 4.25 -0.83 1.49
CA LEU A 89 5.05 -1.22 2.65
C LEU A 89 4.16 -1.49 3.88
N SER A 90 3.17 -0.62 4.11
CA SER A 90 2.23 -0.82 5.23
C SER A 90 1.35 -2.05 5.05
N HIS A 91 0.92 -2.34 3.82
CA HIS A 91 0.16 -3.54 3.48
C HIS A 91 1.01 -4.79 3.68
N SER A 92 2.27 -4.80 3.20
CA SER A 92 3.18 -5.94 3.41
C SER A 92 3.36 -6.27 4.89
N SER A 93 3.47 -5.25 5.74
CA SER A 93 3.62 -5.43 7.20
C SER A 93 2.36 -5.98 7.90
N SER A 94 1.19 -5.90 7.27
CA SER A 94 -0.08 -6.38 7.82
C SER A 94 -0.49 -7.77 7.32
N THR A 95 0.03 -8.21 6.17
CA THR A 95 -0.29 -9.52 5.60
C THR A 95 0.49 -10.64 6.28
N LYS A 96 -0.16 -11.80 6.41
CA LYS A 96 0.47 -13.06 6.86
C LYS A 96 0.90 -13.94 5.70
N ASP A 97 0.39 -13.66 4.49
CA ASP A 97 0.75 -14.40 3.29
C ASP A 97 2.12 -13.97 2.79
N ARG A 98 3.03 -14.94 2.75
CA ARG A 98 4.41 -14.73 2.37
C ARG A 98 4.58 -14.28 0.91
N ALA A 99 3.81 -14.88 0.00
CA ALA A 99 3.90 -14.54 -1.42
C ALA A 99 3.41 -13.11 -1.66
N VAL A 100 2.32 -12.72 -0.99
CA VAL A 100 1.80 -11.36 -1.00
C VAL A 100 2.79 -10.38 -0.38
N TYR A 101 3.41 -10.72 0.76
CA TYR A 101 4.46 -9.91 1.38
C TYR A 101 5.61 -9.61 0.41
N GLU A 102 6.17 -10.66 -0.21
CA GLU A 102 7.29 -10.51 -1.16
C GLU A 102 6.92 -9.63 -2.36
N GLN A 103 5.71 -9.78 -2.90
CA GLN A 103 5.24 -8.95 -3.99
C GLN A 103 5.07 -7.48 -3.60
N LEU A 104 4.46 -7.22 -2.45
CA LEU A 104 4.18 -5.85 -1.99
C LEU A 104 5.45 -5.10 -1.63
N ILE A 105 6.40 -5.75 -0.94
CA ILE A 105 7.65 -5.11 -0.56
C ILE A 105 8.52 -4.82 -1.78
N ASN A 106 8.52 -5.71 -2.78
CA ASN A 106 9.21 -5.48 -4.05
C ASN A 106 8.60 -4.29 -4.82
N LYS A 107 7.27 -4.18 -4.89
CA LYS A 107 6.59 -3.02 -5.48
C LYS A 107 6.99 -1.73 -4.77
N SER A 108 6.95 -1.72 -3.44
CA SER A 108 7.36 -0.57 -2.63
C SER A 108 8.81 -0.18 -2.90
N GLN A 109 9.74 -1.16 -3.00
CA GLN A 109 11.16 -0.92 -3.27
C GLN A 109 11.38 -0.27 -4.64
N ILE A 110 10.78 -0.83 -5.70
CA ILE A 110 10.93 -0.31 -7.07
C ILE A 110 10.45 1.15 -7.14
N ILE A 111 9.28 1.43 -6.58
CA ILE A 111 8.72 2.78 -6.59
C ILE A 111 9.60 3.75 -5.77
N THR A 112 10.10 3.32 -4.62
CA THR A 112 10.96 4.18 -3.78
C THR A 112 12.29 4.47 -4.46
N GLN A 113 12.89 3.50 -5.15
CA GLN A 113 14.09 3.71 -5.96
C GLN A 113 13.84 4.71 -7.09
N TYR A 114 12.68 4.62 -7.76
CA TYR A 114 12.27 5.61 -8.75
C TYR A 114 12.17 7.02 -8.13
N CYS A 115 11.48 7.17 -6.99
CA CYS A 115 11.38 8.45 -6.29
C CYS A 115 12.76 9.02 -5.91
N THR A 116 13.66 8.17 -5.41
CA THR A 116 15.03 8.55 -5.02
C THR A 116 15.84 9.02 -6.22
N SER A 117 15.69 8.36 -7.36
CA SER A 117 16.38 8.75 -8.59
C SER A 117 15.88 10.08 -9.16
N LYS A 118 14.58 10.36 -9.04
CA LYS A 118 13.97 11.62 -9.51
C LYS A 118 14.24 12.79 -8.58
N ASN A 119 14.26 12.56 -7.27
CA ASN A 119 14.51 13.60 -6.27
C ASN A 119 15.47 13.09 -5.18
N PRO A 120 16.78 13.06 -5.46
CA PRO A 120 17.79 12.50 -4.54
C PRO A 120 18.01 13.35 -3.27
N THR A 121 17.55 14.60 -3.26
CA THR A 121 17.66 15.49 -2.10
C THR A 121 16.56 15.31 -1.08
N ASN A 122 15.48 14.60 -1.42
CA ASN A 122 14.35 14.38 -0.51
C ASN A 122 14.68 13.24 0.46
N TRP A 123 14.95 13.59 1.73
CA TRP A 123 15.28 12.65 2.79
C TRP A 123 14.18 11.62 3.08
N GLN A 124 12.90 11.94 2.79
CA GLN A 124 11.77 11.02 3.01
C GLN A 124 11.88 9.77 2.14
N HIS A 125 12.35 9.91 0.89
CA HIS A 125 12.56 8.79 -0.01
C HIS A 125 13.69 7.87 0.48
N TRP A 126 14.78 8.44 0.98
CA TRP A 126 15.88 7.67 1.57
C TRP A 126 15.47 6.96 2.86
N ASN A 127 14.70 7.63 3.72
CA ASN A 127 14.15 7.02 4.93
C ASN A 127 13.23 5.83 4.60
N LEU A 128 12.34 5.98 3.61
CA LEU A 128 11.48 4.89 3.16
C LEU A 128 12.29 3.73 2.61
N LEU A 129 13.33 3.99 1.80
CA LEU A 129 14.22 2.96 1.27
C LEU A 129 14.95 2.20 2.39
N GLY A 130 15.39 2.91 3.43
CA GLY A 130 15.97 2.32 4.62
C GLY A 130 15.00 1.39 5.37
N ASN A 131 13.76 1.82 5.56
CA ASN A 131 12.71 1.01 6.20
C ASN A 131 12.40 -0.27 5.39
N ILE A 132 12.37 -0.18 4.06
CA ILE A 132 12.20 -1.33 3.18
C ILE A 132 13.39 -2.29 3.32
N ALA A 133 14.62 -1.77 3.32
CA ALA A 133 15.82 -2.58 3.46
C ALA A 133 15.85 -3.31 4.82
N MET A 134 15.46 -2.65 5.91
CA MET A 134 15.32 -3.25 7.22
C MET A 134 14.27 -4.37 7.22
N SER A 135 13.11 -4.14 6.61
CA SER A 135 12.03 -5.16 6.51
C SER A 135 12.50 -6.38 5.71
N LEU A 136 13.24 -6.18 4.62
CA LEU A 136 13.82 -7.26 3.83
C LEU A 136 14.94 -8.00 4.58
N GLY A 137 15.76 -7.29 5.34
CA GLY A 137 16.83 -7.85 6.17
C GLY A 137 16.27 -8.75 7.26
N THR A 138 15.30 -8.28 8.04
CA THR A 138 14.61 -9.04 9.07
C THR A 138 13.94 -10.29 8.50
N TYR A 139 13.29 -10.15 7.36
CA TYR A 139 12.62 -11.25 6.69
C TYR A 139 13.61 -12.34 6.20
N LYS A 140 14.76 -11.95 5.64
CA LYS A 140 15.81 -12.90 5.22
C LYS A 140 16.41 -13.62 6.44
N GLN A 141 16.61 -12.93 7.53
CA GLN A 141 17.12 -13.50 8.78
C GLN A 141 16.16 -14.58 9.34
N THR A 142 14.87 -14.27 9.48
CA THR A 142 13.88 -15.24 9.95
C THR A 142 13.77 -16.46 9.04
N LYS A 143 13.95 -16.27 7.72
CA LYS A 143 13.99 -17.39 6.76
C LYS A 143 15.16 -18.32 7.02
N ILE A 144 16.35 -17.79 7.27
CA ILE A 144 17.57 -18.57 7.56
C ILE A 144 17.39 -19.32 8.89
N GLU A 145 16.91 -18.66 9.94
CA GLU A 145 16.67 -19.26 11.24
C GLU A 145 15.66 -20.42 11.17
N ASN A 146 14.57 -20.24 10.42
CA ASN A 146 13.58 -21.30 10.18
C ASN A 146 14.18 -22.48 9.41
N MET A 147 15.01 -22.23 8.39
CA MET A 147 15.70 -23.32 7.67
C MET A 147 16.68 -24.08 8.57
N ILE A 148 17.44 -23.38 9.41
CA ILE A 148 18.37 -23.99 10.36
C ILE A 148 17.58 -24.84 11.37
N SER A 149 16.47 -24.34 11.90
CA SER A 149 15.61 -25.09 12.81
C SER A 149 15.08 -26.40 12.20
N ILE A 150 14.62 -26.36 10.95
CA ILE A 150 14.16 -27.54 10.22
C ILE A 150 15.31 -28.54 10.04
N ILE A 151 16.50 -28.10 9.66
CA ILE A 151 17.68 -28.97 9.48
C ILE A 151 18.07 -29.61 10.81
N CYS A 152 18.03 -28.88 11.93
CA CYS A 152 18.32 -29.39 13.24
C CYS A 152 17.31 -30.46 13.71
N THR A 153 16.02 -30.27 13.39
CA THR A 153 14.98 -31.29 13.73
C THR A 153 15.16 -32.59 12.94
N PHE A 154 15.54 -32.51 11.66
CA PHE A 154 15.83 -33.69 10.83
C PHE A 154 17.11 -34.44 11.22
N ARG A 155 18.02 -33.80 11.96
CA ARG A 155 19.28 -34.42 12.42
C ARG A 155 19.15 -35.15 13.78
N SER A 156 18.04 -34.90 14.47
CA SER A 156 17.75 -35.47 15.81
C SER A 156 16.82 -36.70 15.77
N THR A 157 16.38 -37.07 14.58
CA THR A 157 15.64 -38.34 14.29
C THR A 157 16.53 -39.32 13.56
#